data_14e94a495e2c09e7ece691c77141c8e4
#
_entry.id   14e94a495e2c09e7ece691c77141c8e4
#
_cell.length_a   1.000
_cell.length_b   1.000
_cell.length_c   1.000
_cell.angle_alpha   90.00
_cell.angle_beta   90.00
_cell.angle_gamma   90.00
#
_symmetry.space_group_name_H-M   'P 1'
#
loop_
_entity.id
_entity.type
_entity.pdbx_description
1 polymer ?
#
loop_
_entity_poly.entity_id
_entity_poly.type
_entity_poly.pdbx_seq_one_letter_code
_entity_poly.pdbx_strand_id
1 'polypeptide(L)'
;MIKSTVTNKEIWRIAYPIMLGNLAQTIITFTDTAFLGHLGTIELSASMMAGLYYFVFTTLAMGFAIGIQIFIARRYGEGNFSKIGVVFQHGALFVLGLGLLLFSILFFFSHRLLHVIIESENIYAAANEYLKFRQFGIMFVVFNFLFRSFYVGISTTKVITFSTIIMAVVNIFFDWALIFGHVGLPEMGIGGAALASLMAEITAFCFFWIYTYFTIPHEEYGMFRWHKWQPALMGDILKVAFPSMIQRLFSFGAWFIFFVMIEKMGETAIGVSSVVRSTYMILIIPGIAFASTANTLTSRIIGEGKSNEVMSTIWKVVKNSFLCGVVLVAVVATIPHLVLQIYTDDLALAQAAIPSVYVICVATLLGAFSMTFFEAVSGTGNTTAAMALEFGILIIYIIYVFLMSKTSTIAGVWTAEWVYNILIGLISLVYIWKADWGRKRI
;
A
#
# COMPACT_ATOMS: atom_id res chain seq x y z
N MET A 1 -3.76 -13.03 -30.53
CA MET A 1 -3.11 -12.06 -29.62
C MET A 1 -1.69 -11.83 -30.07
N ILE A 2 -1.28 -10.57 -30.21
CA ILE A 2 0.11 -10.21 -30.53
C ILE A 2 0.97 -10.57 -29.32
N LYS A 3 2.12 -11.18 -29.58
CA LYS A 3 3.02 -11.66 -28.52
C LYS A 3 3.72 -10.45 -27.89
N SER A 4 3.57 -10.27 -26.58
CA SER A 4 4.24 -9.19 -25.83
C SER A 4 5.78 -9.31 -25.97
N THR A 5 6.46 -8.20 -26.19
CA THR A 5 7.93 -8.09 -26.16
C THR A 5 8.47 -8.16 -24.74
N VAL A 6 7.67 -7.84 -23.71
CA VAL A 6 8.04 -7.93 -22.29
C VAL A 6 8.30 -9.39 -21.89
N THR A 7 9.44 -9.64 -21.28
CA THR A 7 9.86 -10.97 -20.84
C THR A 7 9.46 -11.24 -19.38
N ASN A 8 9.34 -12.52 -18.99
CA ASN A 8 9.13 -12.88 -17.58
C ASN A 8 10.27 -12.37 -16.69
N LYS A 9 11.52 -12.39 -17.19
CA LYS A 9 12.68 -11.85 -16.47
C LYS A 9 12.51 -10.37 -16.12
N GLU A 10 11.94 -9.59 -17.01
CA GLU A 10 11.68 -8.17 -16.79
C GLU A 10 10.55 -7.97 -15.77
N ILE A 11 9.46 -8.75 -15.85
CA ILE A 11 8.37 -8.73 -14.87
C ILE A 11 8.93 -9.02 -13.46
N TRP A 12 9.73 -10.07 -13.31
CA TRP A 12 10.34 -10.43 -12.04
C TRP A 12 11.36 -9.39 -11.55
N ARG A 13 12.11 -8.77 -12.46
CA ARG A 13 13.04 -7.70 -12.12
C ARG A 13 12.35 -6.50 -11.45
N ILE A 14 11.09 -6.25 -11.80
CA ILE A 14 10.29 -5.17 -11.20
C ILE A 14 9.56 -5.68 -9.94
N ALA A 15 8.86 -6.81 -10.03
CA ALA A 15 7.99 -7.31 -8.97
C ALA A 15 8.75 -7.80 -7.74
N TYR A 16 9.83 -8.57 -7.92
CA TYR A 16 10.56 -9.20 -6.82
C TYR A 16 11.12 -8.20 -5.79
N PRO A 17 11.78 -7.11 -6.19
CA PRO A 17 12.21 -6.10 -5.22
C PRO A 17 11.06 -5.40 -4.49
N ILE A 18 9.91 -5.21 -5.15
CA ILE A 18 8.72 -4.64 -4.51
C ILE A 18 8.16 -5.62 -3.47
N MET A 19 8.14 -6.92 -3.76
CA MET A 19 7.73 -7.95 -2.79
C MET A 19 8.62 -7.94 -1.56
N LEU A 20 9.94 -7.92 -1.74
CA LEU A 20 10.89 -7.84 -0.62
C LEU A 20 10.72 -6.56 0.20
N GLY A 21 10.50 -5.42 -0.46
CA GLY A 21 10.20 -4.17 0.22
C GLY A 21 8.90 -4.24 1.04
N ASN A 22 7.84 -4.82 0.50
CA ASN A 22 6.58 -4.99 1.23
C ASN A 22 6.73 -5.99 2.40
N LEU A 23 7.51 -7.06 2.22
CA LEU A 23 7.81 -8.01 3.30
C LEU A 23 8.59 -7.32 4.43
N ALA A 24 9.62 -6.54 4.10
CA ALA A 24 10.38 -5.78 5.09
C ALA A 24 9.48 -4.77 5.84
N GLN A 25 8.54 -4.12 5.15
CA GLN A 25 7.56 -3.25 5.79
C GLN A 25 6.63 -4.02 6.76
N THR A 26 6.24 -5.25 6.40
CA THR A 26 5.46 -6.11 7.30
C THR A 26 6.26 -6.50 8.55
N ILE A 27 7.57 -6.76 8.40
CA ILE A 27 8.45 -7.05 9.53
C ILE A 27 8.54 -5.84 10.48
N ILE A 28 8.67 -4.61 9.95
CA ILE A 28 8.64 -3.38 10.77
C ILE A 28 7.37 -3.35 11.60
N THR A 29 6.21 -3.45 10.95
CA THR A 29 4.91 -3.39 11.65
C THR A 29 4.77 -4.49 12.71
N PHE A 30 5.25 -5.69 12.42
CA PHE A 30 5.23 -6.80 13.39
C PHE A 30 6.12 -6.52 14.59
N THR A 31 7.35 -6.03 14.37
CA THR A 31 8.31 -5.71 15.45
C THR A 31 7.82 -4.56 16.32
N ASP A 32 7.29 -3.49 15.73
CA ASP A 32 6.69 -2.37 16.46
C ASP A 32 5.57 -2.86 17.38
N THR A 33 4.66 -3.70 16.82
CA THR A 33 3.55 -4.27 17.58
C THR A 33 4.04 -5.16 18.72
N ALA A 34 5.08 -5.98 18.49
CA ALA A 34 5.66 -6.84 19.50
C ALA A 34 6.31 -6.04 20.64
N PHE A 35 7.12 -5.04 20.32
CA PHE A 35 7.75 -4.17 21.33
C PHE A 35 6.73 -3.39 22.15
N LEU A 36 5.71 -2.80 21.51
CA LEU A 36 4.65 -2.09 22.21
C LEU A 36 3.77 -3.01 23.05
N GLY A 37 3.57 -4.25 22.59
CA GLY A 37 2.89 -5.27 23.41
C GLY A 37 3.61 -5.64 24.70
N HIS A 38 4.96 -5.55 24.74
CA HIS A 38 5.76 -5.75 25.97
C HIS A 38 5.67 -4.55 26.93
N LEU A 39 5.36 -3.34 26.45
CA LEU A 39 5.12 -2.20 27.32
C LEU A 39 3.79 -2.34 28.07
N GLY A 40 2.73 -2.72 27.36
CA GLY A 40 1.42 -2.89 27.95
C GLY A 40 0.27 -2.82 26.96
N THR A 41 -0.92 -3.18 27.44
CA THR A 41 -2.14 -3.18 26.63
C THR A 41 -2.62 -1.78 26.27
N ILE A 42 -2.33 -0.77 27.11
CA ILE A 42 -2.69 0.63 26.86
C ILE A 42 -1.86 1.16 25.69
N GLU A 43 -0.53 1.00 25.72
CA GLU A 43 0.41 1.45 24.70
C GLU A 43 0.15 0.77 23.36
N LEU A 44 -0.11 -0.54 23.38
CA LEU A 44 -0.46 -1.31 22.18
C LEU A 44 -1.77 -0.78 21.57
N SER A 45 -2.82 -0.60 22.37
CA SER A 45 -4.11 -0.08 21.90
C SER A 45 -4.00 1.36 21.38
N ALA A 46 -3.23 2.20 22.08
CA ALA A 46 -2.99 3.58 21.69
C ALA A 46 -2.25 3.68 20.35
N SER A 47 -1.20 2.87 20.15
CA SER A 47 -0.47 2.84 18.88
C SER A 47 -1.32 2.34 17.72
N MET A 48 -2.21 1.37 17.94
CA MET A 48 -3.16 0.91 16.93
C MET A 48 -4.14 2.03 16.53
N MET A 49 -4.75 2.72 17.48
CA MET A 49 -5.70 3.81 17.20
C MET A 49 -5.03 5.00 16.53
N ALA A 50 -3.88 5.45 17.05
CA ALA A 50 -3.10 6.53 16.47
C ALA A 50 -2.53 6.16 15.10
N GLY A 51 -2.10 4.90 14.92
CA GLY A 51 -1.61 4.37 13.66
C GLY A 51 -2.67 4.32 12.57
N LEU A 52 -3.89 3.87 12.88
CA LEU A 52 -5.03 3.89 11.95
C LEU A 52 -5.41 5.32 11.56
N TYR A 53 -5.46 6.22 12.54
CA TYR A 53 -5.70 7.65 12.29
C TYR A 53 -4.64 8.23 11.36
N TYR A 54 -3.36 8.01 11.63
CA TYR A 54 -2.25 8.47 10.79
C TYR A 54 -2.28 7.86 9.39
N PHE A 55 -2.66 6.57 9.28
CA PHE A 55 -2.72 5.86 8.00
C PHE A 55 -3.72 6.48 7.02
N VAL A 56 -4.86 7.01 7.50
CA VAL A 56 -5.82 7.73 6.66
C VAL A 56 -5.13 8.85 5.85
N PHE A 57 -4.25 9.61 6.50
CA PHE A 57 -3.53 10.70 5.84
C PHE A 57 -2.49 10.18 4.84
N THR A 58 -1.81 9.07 5.17
CA THR A 58 -0.82 8.49 4.26
C THR A 58 -1.44 7.87 3.00
N THR A 59 -2.71 7.41 3.06
CA THR A 59 -3.41 6.88 1.88
C THR A 59 -3.57 7.91 0.77
N LEU A 60 -3.72 9.18 1.11
CA LEU A 60 -3.78 10.29 0.14
C LEU A 60 -2.46 10.43 -0.61
N ALA A 61 -1.34 10.39 0.10
CA ALA A 61 -0.01 10.44 -0.52
C ALA A 61 0.27 9.20 -1.39
N MET A 62 -0.16 8.00 -0.95
CA MET A 62 -0.07 6.79 -1.75
C MET A 62 -0.86 6.91 -3.07
N GLY A 63 -2.08 7.45 -3.03
CA GLY A 63 -2.89 7.66 -4.22
C GLY A 63 -2.24 8.65 -5.19
N PHE A 64 -1.68 9.75 -4.70
CA PHE A 64 -0.94 10.72 -5.51
C PHE A 64 0.29 10.08 -6.17
N ALA A 65 1.04 9.27 -5.41
CA ALA A 65 2.24 8.58 -5.89
C ALA A 65 1.93 7.65 -7.09
N ILE A 66 0.76 6.99 -7.10
CA ILE A 66 0.32 6.17 -8.25
C ILE A 66 0.16 7.05 -9.51
N GLY A 67 -0.43 8.23 -9.38
CA GLY A 67 -0.54 9.17 -10.50
C GLY A 67 0.83 9.54 -11.08
N ILE A 68 1.78 9.90 -10.21
CA ILE A 68 3.17 10.20 -10.61
C ILE A 68 3.85 9.00 -11.26
N GLN A 69 3.67 7.79 -10.71
CA GLN A 69 4.19 6.54 -11.28
C GLN A 69 3.73 6.33 -12.73
N ILE A 70 2.44 6.55 -13.00
CA ILE A 70 1.84 6.42 -14.33
C ILE A 70 2.48 7.41 -15.32
N PHE A 71 2.63 8.69 -14.93
CA PHE A 71 3.27 9.70 -15.77
C PHE A 71 4.73 9.37 -16.06
N ILE A 72 5.50 9.01 -15.03
CA ILE A 72 6.91 8.66 -15.19
C ILE A 72 7.07 7.43 -16.09
N ALA A 73 6.27 6.37 -15.88
CA ALA A 73 6.31 5.17 -16.71
C ALA A 73 5.95 5.46 -18.16
N ARG A 74 4.99 6.38 -18.40
CA ARG A 74 4.62 6.81 -19.74
C ARG A 74 5.77 7.55 -20.42
N ARG A 75 6.38 8.54 -19.75
CA ARG A 75 7.54 9.29 -20.28
C ARG A 75 8.74 8.40 -20.51
N TYR A 76 8.94 7.42 -19.63
CA TYR A 76 9.98 6.41 -19.78
C TYR A 76 9.77 5.56 -21.05
N GLY A 77 8.54 5.11 -21.30
CA GLY A 77 8.18 4.36 -22.51
C GLY A 77 8.29 5.19 -23.80
N GLU A 78 8.00 6.48 -23.75
CA GLU A 78 8.18 7.41 -24.86
C GLU A 78 9.66 7.71 -25.20
N GLY A 79 10.61 7.25 -24.36
CA GLY A 79 12.02 7.64 -24.46
C GLY A 79 12.28 9.11 -24.08
N ASN A 80 11.30 9.79 -23.48
CA ASN A 80 11.36 11.20 -23.16
C ASN A 80 11.84 11.41 -21.71
N PHE A 81 13.07 10.97 -21.44
CA PHE A 81 13.65 10.91 -20.10
C PHE A 81 13.75 12.30 -19.45
N SER A 82 14.08 13.34 -20.20
CA SER A 82 14.21 14.71 -19.67
C SER A 82 12.91 15.25 -19.06
N LYS A 83 11.73 14.79 -19.53
CA LYS A 83 10.45 15.16 -18.95
C LYS A 83 10.15 14.44 -17.64
N ILE A 84 10.86 13.36 -17.32
CA ILE A 84 10.70 12.65 -16.04
C ILE A 84 11.07 13.56 -14.88
N GLY A 85 12.18 14.30 -14.96
CA GLY A 85 12.57 15.27 -13.93
C GLY A 85 11.56 16.39 -13.76
N VAL A 86 10.94 16.85 -14.86
CA VAL A 86 9.87 17.85 -14.79
C VAL A 86 8.67 17.32 -14.01
N VAL A 87 8.20 16.09 -14.33
CA VAL A 87 7.10 15.42 -13.62
C VAL A 87 7.45 15.24 -12.14
N PHE A 88 8.67 14.75 -11.85
CA PHE A 88 9.14 14.54 -10.49
C PHE A 88 9.17 15.84 -9.69
N GLN A 89 9.69 16.94 -10.26
CA GLN A 89 9.71 18.25 -9.60
C GLN A 89 8.30 18.76 -9.29
N HIS A 90 7.36 18.66 -10.25
CA HIS A 90 5.97 19.06 -10.01
C HIS A 90 5.32 18.20 -8.92
N GLY A 91 5.60 16.88 -8.95
CA GLY A 91 5.22 15.96 -7.87
C GLY A 91 5.82 16.35 -6.52
N ALA A 92 7.11 16.71 -6.47
CA ALA A 92 7.80 17.13 -5.25
C ALA A 92 7.21 18.41 -4.64
N LEU A 93 6.89 19.40 -5.48
CA LEU A 93 6.24 20.63 -5.02
C LEU A 93 4.83 20.37 -4.49
N PHE A 94 4.07 19.48 -5.13
CA PHE A 94 2.75 19.11 -4.65
C PHE A 94 2.80 18.33 -3.35
N VAL A 95 3.66 17.31 -3.22
CA VAL A 95 3.77 16.54 -1.96
C VAL A 95 4.35 17.36 -0.83
N LEU A 96 5.17 18.38 -1.11
CA LEU A 96 5.59 19.37 -0.12
C LEU A 96 4.37 20.13 0.43
N GLY A 97 3.53 20.66 -0.45
CA GLY A 97 2.28 21.35 -0.06
C GLY A 97 1.30 20.43 0.66
N LEU A 98 1.10 19.24 0.12
CA LEU A 98 0.26 18.21 0.74
C LEU A 98 0.80 17.80 2.11
N GLY A 99 2.11 17.55 2.23
CA GLY A 99 2.75 17.19 3.50
C GLY A 99 2.59 18.27 4.55
N LEU A 100 2.80 19.54 4.18
CA LEU A 100 2.57 20.69 5.06
C LEU A 100 1.10 20.80 5.50
N LEU A 101 0.15 20.58 4.60
CA LEU A 101 -1.27 20.56 4.91
C LEU A 101 -1.59 19.42 5.90
N LEU A 102 -1.16 18.19 5.59
CA LEU A 102 -1.41 17.03 6.44
C LEU A 102 -0.72 17.17 7.80
N PHE A 103 0.52 17.67 7.83
CA PHE A 103 1.21 18.00 9.07
C PHE A 103 0.42 19.03 9.90
N SER A 104 -0.07 20.09 9.28
CA SER A 104 -0.87 21.11 9.96
C SER A 104 -2.16 20.52 10.55
N ILE A 105 -2.84 19.65 9.80
CA ILE A 105 -4.03 18.96 10.32
C ILE A 105 -3.67 18.09 11.52
N LEU A 106 -2.61 17.28 11.41
CA LEU A 106 -2.13 16.44 12.50
C LEU A 106 -1.71 17.26 13.72
N PHE A 107 -1.01 18.37 13.52
CA PHE A 107 -0.49 19.21 14.59
C PHE A 107 -1.60 19.96 15.35
N PHE A 108 -2.53 20.59 14.63
CA PHE A 108 -3.52 21.46 15.24
C PHE A 108 -4.83 20.74 15.65
N PHE A 109 -5.17 19.64 14.98
CA PHE A 109 -6.50 19.02 15.13
C PHE A 109 -6.48 17.62 15.70
N SER A 110 -5.34 16.88 15.73
CA SER A 110 -5.30 15.49 16.20
C SER A 110 -5.82 15.34 17.63
N HIS A 111 -5.40 16.23 18.52
CA HIS A 111 -5.84 16.20 19.91
C HIS A 111 -7.38 16.22 20.05
N ARG A 112 -8.07 17.10 19.28
CA ARG A 112 -9.53 17.18 19.31
C ARG A 112 -10.18 15.98 18.64
N LEU A 113 -9.63 15.53 17.51
CA LEU A 113 -10.21 14.41 16.76
C LEU A 113 -10.04 13.08 17.52
N LEU A 114 -8.91 12.84 18.13
CA LEU A 114 -8.68 11.65 18.95
C LEU A 114 -9.58 11.60 20.18
N HIS A 115 -9.83 12.76 20.81
CA HIS A 115 -10.73 12.84 21.98
C HIS A 115 -12.19 12.46 21.64
N VAL A 116 -12.60 12.65 20.38
CA VAL A 116 -13.93 12.21 19.90
C VAL A 116 -13.97 10.71 19.62
N ILE A 117 -12.82 10.12 19.26
CA ILE A 117 -12.73 8.73 18.81
C ILE A 117 -12.40 7.77 19.95
N ILE A 118 -11.57 8.23 20.92
CA ILE A 118 -11.04 7.40 22.00
C ILE A 118 -11.74 7.79 23.30
N GLU A 119 -12.48 6.85 23.88
CA GLU A 119 -13.21 7.07 25.15
C GLU A 119 -12.32 6.91 26.38
N SER A 120 -11.30 6.05 26.34
CA SER A 120 -10.39 5.81 27.47
C SER A 120 -9.34 6.91 27.58
N GLU A 121 -9.32 7.64 28.69
CA GLU A 121 -8.34 8.69 28.98
C GLU A 121 -6.89 8.20 28.92
N ASN A 122 -6.61 6.98 29.41
CA ASN A 122 -5.27 6.41 29.39
C ASN A 122 -4.80 6.12 27.95
N ILE A 123 -5.68 5.52 27.13
CA ILE A 123 -5.38 5.24 25.71
C ILE A 123 -5.24 6.56 24.94
N TYR A 124 -6.09 7.55 25.25
CA TYR A 124 -6.03 8.87 24.61
C TYR A 124 -4.71 9.60 24.94
N ALA A 125 -4.28 9.58 26.20
CA ALA A 125 -3.01 10.19 26.61
C ALA A 125 -1.82 9.53 25.88
N ALA A 126 -1.76 8.20 25.86
CA ALA A 126 -0.72 7.46 25.17
C ALA A 126 -0.76 7.67 23.63
N ALA A 127 -1.95 7.76 23.02
CA ALA A 127 -2.10 8.04 21.59
C ALA A 127 -1.61 9.45 21.22
N ASN A 128 -1.84 10.45 22.09
CA ASN A 128 -1.29 11.79 21.88
C ASN A 128 0.23 11.82 22.03
N GLU A 129 0.80 11.07 22.97
CA GLU A 129 2.25 10.95 23.12
C GLU A 129 2.87 10.31 21.87
N TYR A 130 2.27 9.27 21.30
CA TYR A 130 2.68 8.68 20.05
C TYR A 130 2.63 9.68 18.90
N LEU A 131 1.52 10.40 18.72
CA LEU A 131 1.35 11.35 17.61
C LEU A 131 2.25 12.59 17.75
N LYS A 132 2.68 12.96 18.96
CA LYS A 132 3.61 14.07 19.21
C LYS A 132 4.87 13.96 18.36
N PHE A 133 5.40 12.76 18.16
CA PHE A 133 6.56 12.51 17.33
C PHE A 133 6.15 12.06 15.91
N ARG A 134 5.14 11.21 15.79
CA ARG A 134 4.73 10.58 14.54
C ARG A 134 4.26 11.58 13.47
N GLN A 135 3.66 12.69 13.89
CA GLN A 135 3.19 13.76 12.98
C GLN A 135 4.30 14.37 12.11
N PHE A 136 5.53 14.46 12.61
CA PHE A 136 6.67 14.95 11.83
C PHE A 136 7.07 13.98 10.72
N GLY A 137 6.79 12.70 10.89
CA GLY A 137 7.06 11.66 9.89
C GLY A 137 6.29 11.86 8.59
N ILE A 138 5.10 12.50 8.62
CA ILE A 138 4.27 12.66 7.43
C ILE A 138 5.01 13.36 6.28
N MET A 139 5.88 14.33 6.60
CA MET A 139 6.68 15.05 5.60
C MET A 139 7.61 14.09 4.85
N PHE A 140 8.25 13.17 5.55
CA PHE A 140 9.17 12.20 4.96
C PHE A 140 8.44 11.06 4.25
N VAL A 141 7.32 10.61 4.80
CA VAL A 141 6.48 9.57 4.19
C VAL A 141 5.99 9.98 2.81
N VAL A 142 5.49 11.23 2.64
CA VAL A 142 4.98 11.69 1.34
C VAL A 142 6.10 11.75 0.29
N PHE A 143 7.32 12.13 0.68
CA PHE A 143 8.49 12.11 -0.21
C PHE A 143 8.98 10.69 -0.49
N ASN A 144 8.96 9.79 0.51
CA ASN A 144 9.31 8.38 0.31
C ASN A 144 8.38 7.72 -0.72
N PHE A 145 7.08 8.00 -0.69
CA PHE A 145 6.14 7.54 -1.72
C PHE A 145 6.44 8.14 -3.10
N LEU A 146 6.84 9.41 -3.16
CA LEU A 146 7.24 10.06 -4.42
C LEU A 146 8.48 9.40 -5.03
N PHE A 147 9.54 9.16 -4.24
CA PHE A 147 10.73 8.45 -4.72
C PHE A 147 10.40 7.02 -5.14
N ARG A 148 9.58 6.31 -4.35
CA ARG A 148 9.13 4.96 -4.70
C ARG A 148 8.41 4.97 -6.05
N SER A 149 7.51 5.92 -6.29
CA SER A 149 6.79 6.03 -7.56
C SER A 149 7.72 6.33 -8.74
N PHE A 150 8.76 7.13 -8.53
CA PHE A 150 9.80 7.39 -9.51
C PHE A 150 10.52 6.10 -9.91
N TYR A 151 11.05 5.35 -8.94
CA TYR A 151 11.80 4.14 -9.20
C TYR A 151 10.96 2.99 -9.78
N VAL A 152 9.71 2.88 -9.37
CA VAL A 152 8.76 1.93 -9.98
C VAL A 152 8.48 2.36 -11.42
N GLY A 153 8.23 3.65 -11.66
CA GLY A 153 7.95 4.21 -12.99
C GLY A 153 9.08 3.97 -14.00
N ILE A 154 10.33 4.13 -13.60
CA ILE A 154 11.50 3.83 -14.46
C ILE A 154 11.91 2.34 -14.43
N SER A 155 11.12 1.48 -13.79
CA SER A 155 11.36 0.03 -13.68
C SER A 155 12.68 -0.35 -12.99
N THR A 156 13.22 0.49 -12.10
CA THR A 156 14.46 0.29 -11.34
C THR A 156 14.15 0.11 -9.86
N THR A 157 13.52 -1.01 -9.51
CA THR A 157 12.89 -1.22 -8.19
C THR A 157 13.81 -1.76 -7.08
N LYS A 158 15.03 -2.20 -7.40
CA LYS A 158 15.99 -2.72 -6.40
C LYS A 158 16.27 -1.72 -5.27
N VAL A 159 16.33 -0.43 -5.59
CA VAL A 159 16.55 0.63 -4.59
C VAL A 159 15.45 0.68 -3.54
N ILE A 160 14.22 0.32 -3.89
CA ILE A 160 13.09 0.25 -2.95
C ILE A 160 13.35 -0.80 -1.87
N THR A 161 13.84 -1.97 -2.28
CA THR A 161 14.22 -3.04 -1.32
C THR A 161 15.30 -2.55 -0.35
N PHE A 162 16.38 -1.96 -0.88
CA PHE A 162 17.46 -1.45 -0.04
C PHE A 162 16.97 -0.36 0.92
N SER A 163 16.19 0.61 0.43
CA SER A 163 15.60 1.64 1.27
C SER A 163 14.75 1.06 2.39
N THR A 164 13.90 0.07 2.09
CA THR A 164 13.01 -0.52 3.11
C THR A 164 13.79 -1.39 4.10
N ILE A 165 14.84 -2.10 3.66
CA ILE A 165 15.70 -2.86 4.57
C ILE A 165 16.46 -1.91 5.52
N ILE A 166 17.05 -0.82 5.01
CA ILE A 166 17.71 0.19 5.83
C ILE A 166 16.71 0.78 6.83
N MET A 167 15.52 1.14 6.36
CA MET A 167 14.45 1.64 7.21
C MET A 167 14.08 0.64 8.33
N ALA A 168 13.98 -0.67 8.00
CA ALA A 168 13.67 -1.71 8.97
C ALA A 168 14.77 -1.86 10.04
N VAL A 169 16.03 -1.88 9.63
CA VAL A 169 17.16 -1.97 10.55
C VAL A 169 17.20 -0.78 11.51
N VAL A 170 17.02 0.43 10.97
CA VAL A 170 17.01 1.68 11.76
C VAL A 170 15.82 1.70 12.72
N ASN A 171 14.63 1.35 12.24
CA ASN A 171 13.43 1.30 13.07
C ASN A 171 13.58 0.30 14.23
N ILE A 172 13.91 -0.96 13.95
CA ILE A 172 14.07 -2.01 14.97
C ILE A 172 15.13 -1.63 16.01
N PHE A 173 16.26 -1.06 15.54
CA PHE A 173 17.32 -0.63 16.45
C PHE A 173 16.86 0.50 17.39
N PHE A 174 16.21 1.54 16.84
CA PHE A 174 15.76 2.66 17.65
C PHE A 174 14.50 2.33 18.47
N ASP A 175 13.64 1.42 18.04
CA ASP A 175 12.57 0.89 18.88
C ASP A 175 13.15 0.23 20.14
N TRP A 176 14.08 -0.71 19.96
CA TRP A 176 14.74 -1.37 21.09
C TRP A 176 15.46 -0.38 21.99
N ALA A 177 16.09 0.64 21.43
CA ALA A 177 16.88 1.60 22.18
C ALA A 177 16.04 2.65 22.90
N LEU A 178 14.98 3.20 22.26
CA LEU A 178 14.18 4.30 22.79
C LEU A 178 12.96 3.84 23.60
N ILE A 179 12.36 2.70 23.24
CA ILE A 179 11.24 2.16 24.00
C ILE A 179 11.70 1.75 25.40
N PHE A 180 12.83 1.06 25.48
CA PHE A 180 13.31 0.44 26.74
C PHE A 180 14.51 1.15 27.36
N GLY A 181 15.00 2.26 26.81
CA GLY A 181 16.09 3.04 27.40
C GLY A 181 17.47 2.37 27.31
N HIS A 182 17.76 1.67 26.20
CA HIS A 182 19.04 1.01 26.01
C HIS A 182 20.12 1.93 25.42
N VAL A 183 21.38 1.52 25.52
CA VAL A 183 22.56 2.20 24.90
C VAL A 183 22.75 3.64 25.38
N GLY A 184 22.26 3.96 26.60
CA GLY A 184 22.35 5.31 27.17
C GLY A 184 21.35 6.30 26.64
N LEU A 185 20.35 5.85 25.86
CA LEU A 185 19.22 6.67 25.43
C LEU A 185 18.12 6.66 26.53
N PRO A 186 17.31 7.72 26.60
CA PRO A 186 16.20 7.77 27.56
C PRO A 186 15.12 6.73 27.22
N GLU A 187 14.53 6.15 28.26
CA GLU A 187 13.32 5.34 28.12
C GLU A 187 12.13 6.27 27.80
N MET A 188 11.55 6.09 26.61
CA MET A 188 10.48 6.94 26.10
C MET A 188 9.16 6.18 25.87
N GLY A 189 9.14 4.86 26.12
CA GLY A 189 7.95 4.05 25.93
C GLY A 189 7.34 4.21 24.55
N ILE A 190 6.02 4.47 24.46
CA ILE A 190 5.29 4.63 23.20
C ILE A 190 5.78 5.82 22.36
N GLY A 191 6.24 6.91 23.01
CA GLY A 191 6.86 8.05 22.32
C GLY A 191 8.16 7.65 21.61
N GLY A 192 8.92 6.72 22.22
CA GLY A 192 10.13 6.13 21.63
C GLY A 192 9.85 5.38 20.34
N ALA A 193 8.79 4.57 20.28
CA ALA A 193 8.35 3.88 19.08
C ALA A 193 8.00 4.86 17.93
N ALA A 194 7.28 5.94 18.26
CA ALA A 194 6.93 6.96 17.27
C ALA A 194 8.18 7.71 16.74
N LEU A 195 9.15 7.99 17.64
CA LEU A 195 10.42 8.63 17.27
C LEU A 195 11.29 7.69 16.44
N ALA A 196 11.35 6.40 16.76
CA ALA A 196 12.07 5.39 15.98
C ALA A 196 11.52 5.28 14.54
N SER A 197 10.19 5.24 14.39
CA SER A 197 9.53 5.27 13.09
C SER A 197 9.86 6.56 12.31
N LEU A 198 9.87 7.72 12.96
CA LEU A 198 10.28 9.00 12.36
C LEU A 198 11.72 8.93 11.87
N MET A 199 12.66 8.44 12.68
CA MET A 199 14.07 8.31 12.31
C MET A 199 14.27 7.36 11.13
N ALA A 200 13.53 6.25 11.08
CA ALA A 200 13.53 5.31 9.98
C ALA A 200 13.04 5.96 8.66
N GLU A 201 11.98 6.76 8.71
CA GLU A 201 11.44 7.49 7.55
C GLU A 201 12.40 8.57 7.04
N ILE A 202 13.06 9.31 7.96
CA ILE A 202 14.12 10.28 7.61
C ILE A 202 15.28 9.55 6.92
N THR A 203 15.71 8.42 7.47
CA THR A 203 16.81 7.65 6.91
C THR A 203 16.47 7.12 5.51
N ALA A 204 15.25 6.63 5.30
CA ALA A 204 14.78 6.21 3.99
C ALA A 204 14.77 7.36 2.98
N PHE A 205 14.29 8.55 3.39
CA PHE A 205 14.31 9.75 2.57
C PHE A 205 15.73 10.17 2.19
N CYS A 206 16.63 10.24 3.16
CA CYS A 206 18.05 10.57 2.94
C CYS A 206 18.71 9.55 2.00
N PHE A 207 18.42 8.24 2.21
CA PHE A 207 18.91 7.20 1.33
C PHE A 207 18.42 7.38 -0.12
N PHE A 208 17.11 7.60 -0.33
CA PHE A 208 16.58 7.86 -1.67
C PHE A 208 17.19 9.10 -2.31
N TRP A 209 17.33 10.18 -1.56
CA TRP A 209 17.92 11.43 -2.06
C TRP A 209 19.37 11.24 -2.49
N ILE A 210 20.20 10.67 -1.60
CA ILE A 210 21.63 10.42 -1.84
C ILE A 210 21.79 9.43 -3.01
N TYR A 211 21.07 8.31 -2.97
CA TYR A 211 21.14 7.30 -4.01
C TYR A 211 20.75 7.89 -5.38
N THR A 212 19.66 8.66 -5.45
CA THR A 212 19.22 9.30 -6.69
C THR A 212 20.26 10.28 -7.20
N TYR A 213 20.86 11.07 -6.31
CA TYR A 213 21.91 12.04 -6.68
C TYR A 213 23.14 11.38 -7.31
N PHE A 214 23.57 10.22 -6.81
CA PHE A 214 24.78 9.58 -7.31
C PHE A 214 24.54 8.58 -8.46
N THR A 215 23.33 8.06 -8.65
CA THR A 215 23.08 6.95 -9.60
C THR A 215 22.26 7.33 -10.82
N ILE A 216 21.44 8.37 -10.73
CA ILE A 216 20.60 8.79 -11.86
C ILE A 216 21.36 9.82 -12.71
N PRO A 217 21.47 9.61 -14.03
CA PRO A 217 22.07 10.58 -14.96
C PRO A 217 21.24 11.87 -14.98
N HIS A 218 21.70 12.92 -14.27
CA HIS A 218 20.94 14.15 -14.04
C HIS A 218 20.58 14.87 -15.35
N GLU A 219 21.51 14.86 -16.31
CA GLU A 219 21.28 15.53 -17.60
C GLU A 219 20.22 14.85 -18.42
N GLU A 220 20.27 13.51 -18.48
CA GLU A 220 19.34 12.71 -19.26
C GLU A 220 17.92 12.76 -18.69
N TYR A 221 17.79 12.64 -17.35
CA TYR A 221 16.49 12.64 -16.68
C TYR A 221 16.00 14.03 -16.29
N GLY A 222 16.80 15.07 -16.46
CA GLY A 222 16.44 16.43 -16.01
C GLY A 222 16.27 16.55 -14.49
N MET A 223 16.90 15.64 -13.72
CA MET A 223 16.80 15.63 -12.26
C MET A 223 17.71 16.70 -11.64
N PHE A 224 17.32 17.22 -10.46
CA PHE A 224 18.06 18.23 -9.68
C PHE A 224 18.33 19.55 -10.45
N ARG A 225 17.58 19.79 -11.52
CA ARG A 225 17.53 21.07 -12.24
C ARG A 225 16.19 21.73 -11.97
N TRP A 226 16.19 23.05 -11.78
CA TRP A 226 14.94 23.78 -11.62
C TRP A 226 14.26 23.97 -12.98
N HIS A 227 13.06 23.43 -13.10
CA HIS A 227 12.21 23.59 -14.28
C HIS A 227 11.15 24.65 -14.01
N LYS A 228 10.76 25.41 -15.03
CA LYS A 228 9.67 26.35 -14.90
C LYS A 228 8.38 25.63 -14.49
N TRP A 229 7.64 26.25 -13.59
CA TRP A 229 6.33 25.76 -13.20
C TRP A 229 5.38 25.71 -14.39
N GLN A 230 4.73 24.58 -14.61
CA GLN A 230 3.80 24.32 -15.70
C GLN A 230 2.44 23.96 -15.13
N PRO A 231 1.50 24.94 -14.97
CA PRO A 231 0.17 24.68 -14.39
C PRO A 231 -0.62 23.64 -15.17
N ALA A 232 -0.48 23.62 -16.49
CA ALA A 232 -1.14 22.64 -17.35
C ALA A 232 -0.70 21.22 -17.04
N LEU A 233 0.63 20.97 -16.91
CA LEU A 233 1.17 19.67 -16.53
C LEU A 233 0.69 19.26 -15.13
N MET A 234 0.69 20.20 -14.19
CA MET A 234 0.19 19.91 -12.85
C MET A 234 -1.30 19.56 -12.86
N GLY A 235 -2.10 20.26 -13.67
CA GLY A 235 -3.51 19.93 -13.90
C GLY A 235 -3.69 18.53 -14.47
N ASP A 236 -2.87 18.12 -15.42
CA ASP A 236 -2.93 16.78 -16.01
C ASP A 236 -2.50 15.69 -15.01
N ILE A 237 -1.43 15.95 -14.22
CA ILE A 237 -1.03 15.07 -13.12
C ILE A 237 -2.19 14.89 -12.13
N LEU A 238 -2.83 15.97 -11.71
CA LEU A 238 -3.95 15.91 -10.76
C LEU A 238 -5.18 15.20 -11.33
N LYS A 239 -5.50 15.34 -12.61
CA LYS A 239 -6.59 14.58 -13.25
C LYS A 239 -6.39 13.06 -13.14
N VAL A 240 -5.14 12.59 -13.11
CA VAL A 240 -4.80 11.18 -12.94
C VAL A 240 -4.63 10.82 -11.47
N ALA A 241 -3.98 11.66 -10.68
CA ALA A 241 -3.66 11.36 -9.29
C ALA A 241 -4.88 11.49 -8.35
N PHE A 242 -5.71 12.52 -8.54
CA PHE A 242 -6.83 12.79 -7.63
C PHE A 242 -7.85 11.66 -7.56
N PRO A 243 -8.30 11.05 -8.69
CA PRO A 243 -9.16 9.87 -8.60
C PRO A 243 -8.50 8.72 -7.81
N SER A 244 -7.19 8.49 -7.96
CA SER A 244 -6.47 7.46 -7.21
C SER A 244 -6.38 7.77 -5.71
N MET A 245 -6.26 9.06 -5.33
CA MET A 245 -6.28 9.49 -3.93
C MET A 245 -7.64 9.18 -3.28
N ILE A 246 -8.72 9.57 -3.95
CA ILE A 246 -10.09 9.32 -3.47
C ILE A 246 -10.39 7.82 -3.43
N GLN A 247 -9.99 7.08 -4.45
CA GLN A 247 -10.13 5.64 -4.53
C GLN A 247 -9.50 4.93 -3.32
N ARG A 248 -8.25 5.25 -2.97
CA ARG A 248 -7.56 4.66 -1.82
C ARG A 248 -8.27 4.94 -0.49
N LEU A 249 -8.81 6.14 -0.35
CA LEU A 249 -9.57 6.51 0.84
C LEU A 249 -10.86 5.68 0.97
N PHE A 250 -11.61 5.49 -0.13
CA PHE A 250 -12.82 4.66 -0.13
C PHE A 250 -12.53 3.18 0.10
N SER A 251 -11.46 2.64 -0.49
CA SER A 251 -11.04 1.24 -0.27
C SER A 251 -10.72 0.99 1.21
N PHE A 252 -9.99 1.92 1.83
CA PHE A 252 -9.70 1.85 3.26
C PHE A 252 -10.97 1.96 4.11
N GLY A 253 -11.89 2.88 3.76
CA GLY A 253 -13.18 3.04 4.44
C GLY A 253 -14.05 1.78 4.37
N ALA A 254 -14.10 1.12 3.22
CA ALA A 254 -14.84 -0.13 3.05
C ALA A 254 -14.26 -1.26 3.90
N TRP A 255 -12.94 -1.35 4.00
CA TRP A 255 -12.25 -2.31 4.87
C TRP A 255 -12.51 -2.03 6.35
N PHE A 256 -12.54 -0.76 6.75
CA PHE A 256 -12.92 -0.36 8.10
C PHE A 256 -14.37 -0.78 8.42
N ILE A 257 -15.32 -0.54 7.51
CA ILE A 257 -16.71 -0.96 7.67
C ILE A 257 -16.82 -2.49 7.81
N PHE A 258 -16.03 -3.25 7.05
CA PHE A 258 -15.96 -4.71 7.17
C PHE A 258 -15.63 -5.15 8.60
N PHE A 259 -14.60 -4.57 9.23
CA PHE A 259 -14.22 -4.89 10.60
C PHE A 259 -15.25 -4.45 11.63
N VAL A 260 -15.91 -3.30 11.43
CA VAL A 260 -17.02 -2.86 12.28
C VAL A 260 -18.21 -3.84 12.22
N MET A 261 -18.50 -4.41 11.04
CA MET A 261 -19.56 -5.42 10.94
C MET A 261 -19.20 -6.74 11.62
N ILE A 262 -17.94 -7.15 11.56
CA ILE A 262 -17.44 -8.35 12.26
C ILE A 262 -17.47 -8.14 13.78
N GLU A 263 -17.10 -6.98 14.27
CA GLU A 263 -17.15 -6.64 15.70
C GLU A 263 -18.55 -6.83 16.27
N LYS A 264 -19.59 -6.44 15.52
CA LYS A 264 -20.99 -6.64 15.90
C LYS A 264 -21.41 -8.13 15.98
N MET A 265 -20.62 -9.05 15.44
CA MET A 265 -20.84 -10.49 15.57
C MET A 265 -20.29 -11.06 16.91
N GLY A 266 -19.56 -10.26 17.68
CA GLY A 266 -19.03 -10.60 19.01
C GLY A 266 -17.51 -10.67 19.08
N GLU A 267 -17.01 -10.76 20.32
CA GLU A 267 -15.56 -10.72 20.61
C GLU A 267 -14.77 -11.85 19.94
N THR A 268 -15.32 -13.05 19.91
CA THR A 268 -14.67 -14.18 19.21
C THR A 268 -14.52 -13.91 17.72
N ALA A 269 -15.52 -13.27 17.09
CA ALA A 269 -15.49 -12.97 15.67
C ALA A 269 -14.40 -11.98 15.30
N ILE A 270 -14.22 -10.92 16.11
CA ILE A 270 -13.15 -9.94 15.87
C ILE A 270 -11.77 -10.53 16.15
N GLY A 271 -11.63 -11.38 17.18
CA GLY A 271 -10.39 -12.10 17.47
C GLY A 271 -9.97 -13.02 16.32
N VAL A 272 -10.88 -13.88 15.85
CA VAL A 272 -10.65 -14.73 14.68
C VAL A 272 -10.26 -13.91 13.45
N SER A 273 -11.01 -12.85 13.16
CA SER A 273 -10.77 -12.02 11.98
C SER A 273 -9.46 -11.24 12.05
N SER A 274 -8.97 -10.90 13.24
CA SER A 274 -7.67 -10.25 13.43
C SER A 274 -6.52 -11.17 13.02
N VAL A 275 -6.57 -12.44 13.41
CA VAL A 275 -5.58 -13.46 13.04
C VAL A 275 -5.65 -13.77 11.54
N VAL A 276 -6.87 -13.94 11.01
CA VAL A 276 -7.10 -14.14 9.56
C VAL A 276 -6.55 -12.97 8.74
N ARG A 277 -6.81 -11.73 9.16
CA ARG A 277 -6.27 -10.53 8.52
C ARG A 277 -4.75 -10.53 8.47
N SER A 278 -4.11 -10.85 9.58
CA SER A 278 -2.64 -10.88 9.67
C SER A 278 -2.05 -11.90 8.68
N THR A 279 -2.66 -13.07 8.58
CA THR A 279 -2.29 -14.09 7.57
C THR A 279 -2.54 -13.58 6.14
N TYR A 280 -3.70 -12.94 5.89
CA TYR A 280 -4.06 -12.42 4.58
C TYR A 280 -3.10 -11.34 4.10
N MET A 281 -2.65 -10.44 4.98
CA MET A 281 -1.67 -9.39 4.66
C MET A 281 -0.37 -9.94 4.10
N ILE A 282 0.08 -11.12 4.56
CA ILE A 282 1.27 -11.78 4.00
C ILE A 282 0.95 -12.41 2.64
N LEU A 283 -0.19 -13.08 2.53
CA LEU A 283 -0.61 -13.76 1.30
C LEU A 283 -0.79 -12.82 0.12
N ILE A 284 -1.23 -11.58 0.34
CA ILE A 284 -1.45 -10.60 -0.74
C ILE A 284 -0.19 -9.86 -1.20
N ILE A 285 0.95 -10.00 -0.51
CA ILE A 285 2.21 -9.29 -0.87
C ILE A 285 2.59 -9.50 -2.34
N PRO A 286 2.63 -10.72 -2.89
CA PRO A 286 2.92 -10.91 -4.31
C PRO A 286 1.89 -10.22 -5.22
N GLY A 287 0.60 -10.35 -4.89
CA GLY A 287 -0.49 -9.72 -5.64
C GLY A 287 -0.27 -8.22 -5.80
N ILE A 288 0.03 -7.51 -4.71
CA ILE A 288 0.31 -6.07 -4.71
C ILE A 288 1.54 -5.74 -5.57
N ALA A 289 2.62 -6.52 -5.47
CA ALA A 289 3.84 -6.27 -6.22
C ALA A 289 3.64 -6.47 -7.75
N PHE A 290 2.96 -7.55 -8.13
CA PHE A 290 2.64 -7.78 -9.54
C PHE A 290 1.60 -6.80 -10.07
N ALA A 291 0.63 -6.37 -9.27
CA ALA A 291 -0.32 -5.33 -9.63
C ALA A 291 0.38 -3.99 -9.92
N SER A 292 1.30 -3.55 -9.04
CA SER A 292 2.13 -2.35 -9.28
C SER A 292 3.00 -2.51 -10.55
N THR A 293 3.51 -3.72 -10.81
CA THR A 293 4.26 -4.03 -12.04
C THR A 293 3.37 -3.92 -13.27
N ALA A 294 2.13 -4.43 -13.21
CA ALA A 294 1.17 -4.32 -14.31
C ALA A 294 0.81 -2.86 -14.62
N ASN A 295 0.59 -2.04 -13.59
CA ASN A 295 0.36 -0.60 -13.72
C ASN A 295 1.49 0.07 -14.51
N THR A 296 2.74 -0.12 -14.06
CA THR A 296 3.93 0.46 -14.69
C THR A 296 4.13 -0.01 -16.12
N LEU A 297 4.07 -1.34 -16.35
CA LEU A 297 4.27 -1.91 -17.68
C LEU A 297 3.17 -1.48 -18.65
N THR A 298 1.92 -1.39 -18.20
CA THR A 298 0.82 -0.89 -19.03
C THR A 298 1.08 0.54 -19.48
N SER A 299 1.40 1.44 -18.55
CA SER A 299 1.67 2.83 -18.87
C SER A 299 2.89 2.98 -19.80
N ARG A 300 3.97 2.23 -19.54
CA ARG A 300 5.18 2.23 -20.33
C ARG A 300 4.93 1.74 -21.75
N ILE A 301 4.27 0.59 -21.93
CA ILE A 301 3.98 0.00 -23.27
C ILE A 301 3.12 0.94 -24.10
N ILE A 302 2.16 1.64 -23.49
CA ILE A 302 1.38 2.66 -24.19
C ILE A 302 2.28 3.83 -24.59
N GLY A 303 3.22 4.24 -23.74
CA GLY A 303 4.24 5.24 -24.08
C GLY A 303 5.12 4.83 -25.27
N GLU A 304 5.47 3.55 -25.35
CA GLU A 304 6.21 2.95 -26.50
C GLU A 304 5.36 2.87 -27.79
N GLY A 305 4.08 3.25 -27.75
CA GLY A 305 3.18 3.13 -28.90
C GLY A 305 2.70 1.70 -29.20
N LYS A 306 2.94 0.74 -28.29
CA LYS A 306 2.62 -0.69 -28.46
C LYS A 306 1.36 -1.12 -27.70
N SER A 307 0.32 -0.31 -27.73
CA SER A 307 -0.93 -0.55 -26.99
C SER A 307 -1.54 -1.94 -27.24
N ASN A 308 -1.31 -2.53 -28.40
CA ASN A 308 -1.74 -3.88 -28.78
C ASN A 308 -1.07 -5.01 -27.96
N GLU A 309 0.07 -4.75 -27.32
CA GLU A 309 0.78 -5.72 -26.47
C GLU A 309 0.30 -5.71 -25.00
N VAL A 310 -0.49 -4.72 -24.58
CA VAL A 310 -0.90 -4.54 -23.19
C VAL A 310 -1.62 -5.76 -22.65
N MET A 311 -2.65 -6.27 -23.36
CA MET A 311 -3.42 -7.43 -22.91
C MET A 311 -2.54 -8.68 -22.72
N SER A 312 -1.63 -8.95 -23.66
CA SER A 312 -0.73 -10.11 -23.56
C SER A 312 0.30 -9.95 -22.44
N THR A 313 0.72 -8.72 -22.16
CA THR A 313 1.61 -8.43 -21.03
C THR A 313 0.89 -8.63 -19.70
N ILE A 314 -0.34 -8.12 -19.54
CA ILE A 314 -1.14 -8.30 -18.33
C ILE A 314 -1.30 -9.80 -18.03
N TRP A 315 -1.65 -10.63 -19.02
CA TRP A 315 -1.78 -12.07 -18.82
C TRP A 315 -0.47 -12.74 -18.36
N LYS A 316 0.69 -12.28 -18.85
CA LYS A 316 1.98 -12.77 -18.33
C LYS A 316 2.18 -12.38 -16.87
N VAL A 317 1.83 -11.15 -16.49
CA VAL A 317 1.92 -10.70 -15.10
C VAL A 317 0.97 -11.50 -14.19
N VAL A 318 -0.28 -11.69 -14.61
CA VAL A 318 -1.28 -12.53 -13.91
C VAL A 318 -0.74 -13.94 -13.68
N LYS A 319 -0.17 -14.58 -14.72
CA LYS A 319 0.39 -15.93 -14.61
C LYS A 319 1.48 -16.01 -13.54
N ASN A 320 2.41 -15.05 -13.51
CA ASN A 320 3.48 -15.03 -12.51
C ASN A 320 2.93 -14.74 -11.11
N SER A 321 1.98 -13.80 -10.97
CA SER A 321 1.28 -13.50 -9.71
C SER A 321 0.55 -14.72 -9.17
N PHE A 322 -0.21 -15.41 -10.01
CA PHE A 322 -0.96 -16.60 -9.66
C PHE A 322 -0.04 -17.75 -9.20
N LEU A 323 1.07 -17.99 -9.92
CA LEU A 323 2.03 -19.01 -9.52
C LEU A 323 2.64 -18.72 -8.13
N CYS A 324 2.99 -17.47 -7.85
CA CYS A 324 3.44 -17.08 -6.50
C CYS A 324 2.34 -17.30 -5.45
N GLY A 325 1.12 -16.88 -5.77
CA GLY A 325 -0.04 -17.08 -4.90
C GLY A 325 -0.27 -18.56 -4.60
N VAL A 326 -0.21 -19.43 -5.61
CA VAL A 326 -0.36 -20.90 -5.42
C VAL A 326 0.68 -21.45 -4.47
N VAL A 327 1.94 -21.04 -4.59
CA VAL A 327 3.01 -21.52 -3.68
C VAL A 327 2.73 -21.10 -2.24
N LEU A 328 2.39 -19.85 -1.98
CA LEU A 328 2.08 -19.38 -0.63
C LEU A 328 0.81 -20.00 -0.07
N VAL A 329 -0.23 -20.09 -0.87
CA VAL A 329 -1.50 -20.71 -0.50
C VAL A 329 -1.30 -22.19 -0.19
N ALA A 330 -0.49 -22.92 -0.98
CA ALA A 330 -0.18 -24.32 -0.71
C ALA A 330 0.48 -24.50 0.66
N VAL A 331 1.42 -23.61 1.03
CA VAL A 331 2.05 -23.66 2.37
C VAL A 331 1.01 -23.40 3.46
N VAL A 332 0.23 -22.31 3.36
CA VAL A 332 -0.75 -21.96 4.40
C VAL A 332 -1.88 -22.98 4.51
N ALA A 333 -2.36 -23.52 3.38
CA ALA A 333 -3.45 -24.49 3.38
C ALA A 333 -3.03 -25.88 3.89
N THR A 334 -1.75 -26.25 3.78
CA THR A 334 -1.26 -27.55 4.28
C THR A 334 -0.93 -27.53 5.77
N ILE A 335 -0.53 -26.40 6.31
CA ILE A 335 -0.13 -26.27 7.72
C ILE A 335 -0.84 -25.07 8.41
N PRO A 336 -2.17 -24.92 8.29
CA PRO A 336 -2.87 -23.74 8.80
C PRO A 336 -2.68 -23.55 10.31
N HIS A 337 -2.66 -24.64 11.08
CA HIS A 337 -2.45 -24.59 12.53
C HIS A 337 -1.12 -23.94 12.91
N LEU A 338 -0.02 -24.32 12.24
CA LEU A 338 1.31 -23.74 12.53
C LEU A 338 1.38 -22.26 12.16
N VAL A 339 0.74 -21.88 11.05
CA VAL A 339 0.69 -20.48 10.63
C VAL A 339 -0.10 -19.63 11.62
N LEU A 340 -1.22 -20.13 12.12
CA LEU A 340 -2.07 -19.41 13.08
C LEU A 340 -1.43 -19.32 14.46
N GLN A 341 -0.67 -20.33 14.89
CA GLN A 341 0.10 -20.30 16.16
C GLN A 341 1.19 -19.22 16.19
N ILE A 342 1.62 -18.66 15.05
CA ILE A 342 2.52 -17.50 15.01
C ILE A 342 1.83 -16.26 15.62
N TYR A 343 0.49 -16.21 15.55
CA TYR A 343 -0.30 -15.03 15.94
C TYR A 343 -1.07 -15.20 17.25
N THR A 344 -1.31 -16.41 17.69
CA THR A 344 -2.08 -16.69 18.93
C THR A 344 -1.70 -18.01 19.56
N ASP A 345 -1.56 -17.99 20.91
CA ASP A 345 -1.38 -19.20 21.72
C ASP A 345 -2.73 -19.86 22.07
N ASP A 346 -3.86 -19.17 21.81
CA ASP A 346 -5.19 -19.73 22.02
C ASP A 346 -5.55 -20.72 20.92
N LEU A 347 -5.47 -22.01 21.25
CA LEU A 347 -5.77 -23.11 20.34
C LEU A 347 -7.24 -23.10 19.88
N ALA A 348 -8.18 -22.66 20.71
CA ALA A 348 -9.59 -22.59 20.35
C ALA A 348 -9.81 -21.48 19.30
N LEU A 349 -9.20 -20.32 19.49
CA LEU A 349 -9.23 -19.22 18.54
C LEU A 349 -8.58 -19.60 17.22
N ALA A 350 -7.40 -20.24 17.27
CA ALA A 350 -6.70 -20.73 16.08
C ALA A 350 -7.57 -21.72 15.28
N GLN A 351 -8.22 -22.67 15.98
CA GLN A 351 -9.07 -23.67 15.35
C GLN A 351 -10.33 -23.04 14.71
N ALA A 352 -10.94 -22.06 15.37
CA ALA A 352 -12.07 -21.30 14.83
C ALA A 352 -11.71 -20.46 13.60
N ALA A 353 -10.44 -20.07 13.44
CA ALA A 353 -9.96 -19.27 12.30
C ALA A 353 -9.75 -20.09 11.01
N ILE A 354 -9.54 -21.41 11.10
CA ILE A 354 -9.19 -22.29 9.94
C ILE A 354 -10.16 -22.16 8.76
N PRO A 355 -11.49 -22.20 8.94
CA PRO A 355 -12.42 -22.04 7.82
C PRO A 355 -12.22 -20.72 7.08
N SER A 356 -12.00 -19.61 7.82
CA SER A 356 -11.73 -18.29 7.25
C SER A 356 -10.37 -18.21 6.54
N VAL A 357 -9.36 -18.98 7.02
CA VAL A 357 -8.06 -19.10 6.33
C VAL A 357 -8.22 -19.73 4.95
N TYR A 358 -9.02 -20.76 4.81
CA TYR A 358 -9.30 -21.34 3.48
C TYR A 358 -10.02 -20.35 2.55
N VAL A 359 -10.90 -19.52 3.10
CA VAL A 359 -11.57 -18.47 2.32
C VAL A 359 -10.56 -17.46 1.80
N ILE A 360 -9.64 -16.97 2.63
CA ILE A 360 -8.61 -16.01 2.17
C ILE A 360 -7.56 -16.63 1.25
N CYS A 361 -7.31 -17.93 1.34
CA CYS A 361 -6.49 -18.64 0.37
C CYS A 361 -7.08 -18.55 -1.04
N VAL A 362 -8.38 -18.80 -1.19
CA VAL A 362 -9.07 -18.62 -2.47
C VAL A 362 -9.08 -17.13 -2.90
N ALA A 363 -9.36 -16.21 -1.96
CA ALA A 363 -9.31 -14.78 -2.23
C ALA A 363 -7.95 -14.32 -2.76
N THR A 364 -6.85 -14.88 -2.24
CA THR A 364 -5.48 -14.59 -2.70
C THR A 364 -5.28 -15.01 -4.16
N LEU A 365 -5.77 -16.18 -4.56
CA LEU A 365 -5.68 -16.63 -5.95
C LEU A 365 -6.54 -15.79 -6.89
N LEU A 366 -7.74 -15.41 -6.46
CA LEU A 366 -8.60 -14.48 -7.20
C LEU A 366 -7.94 -13.08 -7.28
N GLY A 367 -7.28 -12.65 -6.20
CA GLY A 367 -6.55 -11.39 -6.11
C GLY A 367 -5.38 -11.30 -7.11
N ALA A 368 -4.70 -12.39 -7.39
CA ALA A 368 -3.64 -12.42 -8.40
C ALA A 368 -4.15 -11.99 -9.79
N PHE A 369 -5.37 -12.33 -10.13
CA PHE A 369 -6.04 -11.90 -11.35
C PHE A 369 -6.60 -10.49 -11.23
N SER A 370 -7.42 -10.24 -10.21
CA SER A 370 -8.20 -9.02 -10.06
C SER A 370 -7.32 -7.78 -9.86
N MET A 371 -6.38 -7.83 -8.92
CA MET A 371 -5.49 -6.71 -8.62
C MET A 371 -4.61 -6.35 -9.83
N THR A 372 -4.14 -7.37 -10.58
CA THR A 372 -3.32 -7.14 -11.77
C THR A 372 -4.10 -6.44 -12.88
N PHE A 373 -5.31 -6.89 -13.19
CA PHE A 373 -6.15 -6.24 -14.20
C PHE A 373 -6.60 -4.85 -13.76
N PHE A 374 -6.97 -4.69 -12.50
CA PHE A 374 -7.42 -3.42 -11.97
C PHE A 374 -6.33 -2.34 -11.99
N GLU A 375 -5.12 -2.68 -11.54
CA GLU A 375 -3.99 -1.75 -11.60
C GLU A 375 -3.54 -1.48 -13.05
N ALA A 376 -3.76 -2.41 -13.97
CA ALA A 376 -3.55 -2.16 -15.40
C ALA A 376 -4.56 -1.14 -15.95
N VAL A 377 -5.83 -1.13 -15.48
CA VAL A 377 -6.79 -0.06 -15.84
C VAL A 377 -6.25 1.30 -15.41
N SER A 378 -5.75 1.42 -14.17
CA SER A 378 -5.11 2.64 -13.68
C SER A 378 -3.90 3.02 -14.54
N GLY A 379 -3.06 2.03 -14.92
CA GLY A 379 -1.88 2.19 -15.78
C GLY A 379 -2.18 2.71 -17.20
N THR A 380 -3.41 2.57 -17.70
CA THR A 380 -3.82 3.23 -18.96
C THR A 380 -3.82 4.76 -18.85
N GLY A 381 -3.79 5.32 -17.64
CA GLY A 381 -3.98 6.74 -17.34
C GLY A 381 -5.46 7.11 -17.12
N ASN A 382 -6.38 6.15 -17.17
CA ASN A 382 -7.80 6.39 -16.90
C ASN A 382 -8.19 6.02 -15.46
N THR A 383 -7.55 6.68 -14.51
CA THR A 383 -7.77 6.47 -13.07
C THR A 383 -9.17 6.85 -12.62
N THR A 384 -9.84 7.77 -13.34
CA THR A 384 -11.26 8.10 -13.11
C THR A 384 -12.15 6.89 -13.39
N ALA A 385 -11.87 6.13 -14.47
CA ALA A 385 -12.60 4.89 -14.73
C ALA A 385 -12.30 3.85 -13.65
N ALA A 386 -11.03 3.67 -13.25
CA ALA A 386 -10.66 2.77 -12.17
C ALA A 386 -11.40 3.11 -10.87
N MET A 387 -11.42 4.38 -10.47
CA MET A 387 -12.15 4.86 -9.30
C MET A 387 -13.65 4.57 -9.39
N ALA A 388 -14.28 4.85 -10.54
CA ALA A 388 -15.70 4.63 -10.73
C ALA A 388 -16.08 3.14 -10.69
N LEU A 389 -15.25 2.27 -11.28
CA LEU A 389 -15.42 0.81 -11.25
C LEU A 389 -15.33 0.30 -9.80
N GLU A 390 -14.31 0.70 -9.08
CA GLU A 390 -14.12 0.24 -7.69
C GLU A 390 -15.23 0.77 -6.78
N PHE A 391 -15.59 2.04 -6.90
CA PHE A 391 -16.67 2.64 -6.10
C PHE A 391 -17.98 1.86 -6.24
N GLY A 392 -18.39 1.52 -7.45
CA GLY A 392 -19.58 0.71 -7.69
C GLY A 392 -19.51 -0.67 -7.04
N ILE A 393 -18.33 -1.30 -7.08
CA ILE A 393 -18.10 -2.63 -6.50
C ILE A 393 -18.04 -2.55 -4.97
N LEU A 394 -17.45 -1.50 -4.40
CA LEU A 394 -17.41 -1.31 -2.95
C LEU A 394 -18.80 -1.17 -2.34
N ILE A 395 -19.76 -0.56 -3.06
CA ILE A 395 -21.16 -0.54 -2.62
C ILE A 395 -21.72 -1.97 -2.52
N ILE A 396 -21.51 -2.79 -3.55
CA ILE A 396 -21.93 -4.19 -3.56
C ILE A 396 -21.23 -4.97 -2.42
N TYR A 397 -19.94 -4.74 -2.24
CA TYR A 397 -19.15 -5.35 -1.16
C TYR A 397 -19.73 -5.03 0.21
N ILE A 398 -20.01 -3.76 0.51
CA ILE A 398 -20.56 -3.33 1.80
C ILE A 398 -21.95 -3.93 2.03
N ILE A 399 -22.80 -3.95 1.02
CA ILE A 399 -24.13 -4.59 1.10
C ILE A 399 -23.98 -6.08 1.39
N TYR A 400 -23.06 -6.76 0.69
CA TYR A 400 -22.81 -8.19 0.90
C TYR A 400 -22.31 -8.48 2.32
N VAL A 401 -21.33 -7.70 2.81
CA VAL A 401 -20.81 -7.82 4.18
C VAL A 401 -21.92 -7.62 5.21
N PHE A 402 -22.77 -6.60 5.01
CA PHE A 402 -23.91 -6.33 5.91
C PHE A 402 -24.91 -7.49 5.96
N LEU A 403 -25.22 -8.10 4.83
CA LEU A 403 -26.13 -9.25 4.78
C LEU A 403 -25.49 -10.49 5.43
N MET A 404 -24.25 -10.80 5.08
CA MET A 404 -23.55 -11.97 5.60
C MET A 404 -23.25 -11.86 7.10
N SER A 405 -22.97 -10.68 7.63
CA SER A 405 -22.75 -10.49 9.06
C SER A 405 -23.98 -10.83 9.93
N LYS A 406 -25.18 -10.82 9.35
CA LYS A 406 -26.43 -11.16 10.03
C LYS A 406 -26.87 -12.61 9.88
N THR A 407 -26.43 -13.27 8.81
CA THR A 407 -27.01 -14.56 8.39
C THR A 407 -26.00 -15.68 8.31
N SER A 408 -24.69 -15.40 8.42
CA SER A 408 -23.65 -16.36 8.13
C SER A 408 -22.62 -16.48 9.27
N THR A 409 -21.67 -17.40 9.09
CA THR A 409 -20.49 -17.57 9.94
C THR A 409 -19.42 -16.52 9.63
N ILE A 410 -18.39 -16.41 10.47
CA ILE A 410 -17.23 -15.54 10.24
C ILE A 410 -16.59 -15.82 8.87
N ALA A 411 -16.39 -17.11 8.54
CA ALA A 411 -15.88 -17.50 7.23
C ALA A 411 -16.79 -17.06 6.08
N GLY A 412 -18.12 -17.10 6.28
CA GLY A 412 -19.09 -16.61 5.32
C GLY A 412 -18.98 -15.11 5.08
N VAL A 413 -18.69 -14.30 6.08
CA VAL A 413 -18.45 -12.86 5.90
C VAL A 413 -17.16 -12.61 5.10
N TRP A 414 -16.10 -13.38 5.34
CA TRP A 414 -14.85 -13.29 4.60
C TRP A 414 -14.98 -13.63 3.10
N THR A 415 -16.06 -14.35 2.68
CA THR A 415 -16.33 -14.56 1.23
C THR A 415 -16.64 -13.27 0.48
N ALA A 416 -16.86 -12.15 1.17
CA ALA A 416 -16.94 -10.82 0.56
C ALA A 416 -15.69 -10.50 -0.28
N GLU A 417 -14.51 -10.99 0.13
CA GLU A 417 -13.28 -10.86 -0.64
C GLU A 417 -13.36 -11.59 -2.00
N TRP A 418 -14.10 -12.71 -2.08
CA TRP A 418 -14.34 -13.38 -3.36
C TRP A 418 -15.20 -12.54 -4.28
N VAL A 419 -16.33 -12.03 -3.74
CA VAL A 419 -17.25 -11.19 -4.50
C VAL A 419 -16.53 -9.95 -5.03
N TYR A 420 -15.76 -9.27 -4.18
CA TYR A 420 -14.95 -8.13 -4.58
C TYR A 420 -13.97 -8.49 -5.69
N ASN A 421 -13.14 -9.52 -5.48
CA ASN A 421 -12.10 -9.89 -6.44
C ASN A 421 -12.68 -10.37 -7.77
N ILE A 422 -13.76 -11.14 -7.77
CA ILE A 422 -14.42 -11.60 -9.01
C ILE A 422 -14.97 -10.41 -9.79
N LEU A 423 -15.73 -9.53 -9.13
CA LEU A 423 -16.34 -8.39 -9.81
C LEU A 423 -15.30 -7.41 -10.36
N ILE A 424 -14.35 -6.99 -9.53
CA ILE A 424 -13.33 -6.02 -9.96
C ILE A 424 -12.45 -6.60 -11.07
N GLY A 425 -12.10 -7.87 -10.98
CA GLY A 425 -11.28 -8.56 -11.98
C GLY A 425 -11.99 -8.68 -13.33
N LEU A 426 -13.25 -9.14 -13.34
CA LEU A 426 -14.04 -9.31 -14.57
C LEU A 426 -14.34 -7.97 -15.24
N ILE A 427 -14.75 -6.96 -14.47
CA ILE A 427 -15.07 -5.64 -15.02
C ILE A 427 -13.80 -4.96 -15.55
N SER A 428 -12.68 -5.09 -14.85
CA SER A 428 -11.37 -4.58 -15.31
C SER A 428 -10.89 -5.27 -16.59
N LEU A 429 -11.05 -6.59 -16.70
CA LEU A 429 -10.77 -7.35 -17.91
C LEU A 429 -11.60 -6.82 -19.10
N VAL A 430 -12.91 -6.69 -18.91
CA VAL A 430 -13.84 -6.18 -19.94
C VAL A 430 -13.44 -4.75 -20.35
N TYR A 431 -13.07 -3.91 -19.39
CA TYR A 431 -12.62 -2.55 -19.67
C TYR A 431 -11.34 -2.55 -20.54
N ILE A 432 -10.32 -3.30 -20.17
CA ILE A 432 -9.06 -3.39 -20.96
C ILE A 432 -9.31 -3.96 -22.33
N TRP A 433 -10.28 -4.85 -22.48
CA TRP A 433 -10.59 -5.48 -23.78
C TRP A 433 -11.41 -4.59 -24.73
N LYS A 434 -12.39 -3.83 -24.19
CA LYS A 434 -13.39 -3.11 -25.00
C LYS A 434 -13.19 -1.60 -25.08
N ALA A 435 -12.61 -0.97 -24.05
CA ALA A 435 -12.50 0.48 -24.00
C ALA A 435 -11.36 1.01 -24.91
N ASP A 436 -11.60 2.15 -25.57
CA ASP A 436 -10.60 2.83 -26.41
C ASP A 436 -9.69 3.72 -25.54
N TRP A 437 -8.89 3.07 -24.70
CA TRP A 437 -7.91 3.74 -23.81
C TRP A 437 -6.57 4.01 -24.51
N GLY A 438 -6.29 3.32 -25.62
CA GLY A 438 -4.99 3.42 -26.32
C GLY A 438 -4.71 4.79 -26.93
N ARG A 439 -5.72 5.60 -27.18
CA ARG A 439 -5.60 6.96 -27.73
C ARG A 439 -5.48 8.05 -26.66
N LYS A 440 -5.65 7.72 -25.39
CA LYS A 440 -5.62 8.72 -24.30
C LYS A 440 -4.18 9.23 -24.10
N ARG A 441 -3.95 10.49 -24.43
CA ARG A 441 -2.71 11.20 -24.14
C ARG A 441 -2.78 11.74 -22.69
N ILE A 442 -1.71 11.54 -21.94
CA ILE A 442 -1.53 12.09 -20.58
C ILE A 442 -0.21 12.84 -20.50
#